data_8fed118b186d5b8f04ff52a37f14742b
#
_entry.id   8fed118b186d5b8f04ff52a37f14742b
#
_cell.length_a   1.000
_cell.length_b   1.000
_cell.length_c   1.000
_cell.angle_alpha   90.00
_cell.angle_beta   90.00
_cell.angle_gamma   90.00
#
_symmetry.space_group_name_H-M   'P 1'
#
loop_
_entity.id
_entity.type
_entity.pdbx_description
1 polymer ?
#
loop_
_entity_poly.entity_id
_entity_poly.type
_entity_poly.pdbx_seq_one_letter_code
_entity_poly.pdbx_strand_id
1 'polypeptide(L)'
;MGYPDEVLEKIPLALLEGFSGCGYYFRVINLNGDEQILDLGSGSGLDSYIISTHLVAGIVLSLDITFEMLSNLDIYNIKSVCGDMELLPFFDQQFDMIIANASFNLTTNKEKALSEAFRVLKRGGQIRMRDLIKVGELPQEVLIDPLSFNTSLGGAEDEESVRIKMKKAGFSAITISDHKPFSYLNSVRIAAKKSKY
;
A
#
# COMPACT_ATOMS: atom_id res chain seq x y z
N MET A 1 2.60 -15.36 -4.28
CA MET A 1 1.89 -14.17 -3.74
C MET A 1 1.57 -14.27 -2.24
N GLY A 2 1.48 -15.46 -1.64
CA GLY A 2 1.22 -15.66 -0.21
C GLY A 2 -0.21 -15.37 0.25
N TYR A 3 -1.12 -15.17 -0.67
CA TYR A 3 -2.57 -15.15 -0.39
C TYR A 3 -3.06 -16.57 -0.13
N PRO A 4 -3.93 -16.79 0.86
CA PRO A 4 -4.56 -18.09 1.08
C PRO A 4 -5.43 -18.52 -0.11
N ASP A 5 -5.43 -19.80 -0.46
CA ASP A 5 -6.22 -20.33 -1.58
C ASP A 5 -7.72 -20.03 -1.39
N GLU A 6 -8.22 -20.18 -0.17
CA GLU A 6 -9.60 -19.84 0.23
C GLU A 6 -10.01 -18.38 -0.01
N VAL A 7 -9.03 -17.46 -0.08
CA VAL A 7 -9.22 -16.06 -0.42
C VAL A 7 -9.20 -15.90 -1.94
N LEU A 8 -8.21 -16.53 -2.61
CA LEU A 8 -8.04 -16.45 -4.06
C LEU A 8 -9.23 -17.00 -4.84
N GLU A 9 -9.82 -18.10 -4.37
CA GLU A 9 -11.00 -18.72 -4.99
C GLU A 9 -12.24 -17.80 -5.05
N LYS A 10 -12.29 -16.79 -4.21
CA LYS A 10 -13.42 -15.84 -4.13
C LYS A 10 -13.18 -14.55 -4.91
N ILE A 11 -11.98 -14.36 -5.46
CA ILE A 11 -11.60 -13.14 -6.14
C ILE A 11 -11.88 -13.25 -7.63
N PRO A 12 -12.50 -12.24 -8.26
CA PRO A 12 -12.65 -12.18 -9.69
C PRO A 12 -11.32 -12.29 -10.43
N LEU A 13 -11.26 -13.12 -11.49
CA LEU A 13 -10.03 -13.40 -12.22
C LEU A 13 -9.35 -12.12 -12.75
N ALA A 14 -10.14 -11.15 -13.22
CA ALA A 14 -9.62 -9.89 -13.73
C ALA A 14 -8.81 -9.09 -12.69
N LEU A 15 -9.17 -9.18 -11.40
CA LEU A 15 -8.42 -8.54 -10.31
C LEU A 15 -7.11 -9.29 -10.01
N LEU A 16 -7.10 -10.60 -10.20
CA LEU A 16 -5.90 -11.44 -10.00
C LEU A 16 -4.87 -11.22 -11.12
N GLU A 17 -5.32 -11.14 -12.37
CA GLU A 17 -4.45 -10.99 -13.54
C GLU A 17 -3.68 -9.67 -13.54
N GLY A 18 -4.27 -8.58 -13.04
CA GLY A 18 -3.63 -7.28 -12.93
C GLY A 18 -2.83 -7.06 -11.65
N PHE A 19 -2.76 -8.05 -10.75
CA PHE A 19 -2.14 -7.86 -9.44
C PHE A 19 -0.62 -8.00 -9.46
N SER A 20 0.08 -6.99 -8.95
CA SER A 20 1.55 -6.93 -8.85
C SER A 20 2.08 -6.75 -7.41
N GLY A 21 1.24 -6.92 -6.41
CA GLY A 21 1.64 -6.76 -5.01
C GLY A 21 2.63 -7.82 -4.50
N CYS A 22 3.30 -7.53 -3.40
CA CYS A 22 4.38 -8.34 -2.84
C CYS A 22 3.97 -9.23 -1.66
N GLY A 23 2.66 -9.40 -1.41
CA GLY A 23 2.17 -10.41 -0.48
C GLY A 23 0.92 -10.04 0.31
N TYR A 24 0.31 -11.05 0.91
CA TYR A 24 -0.89 -10.95 1.74
C TYR A 24 -0.57 -10.47 3.15
N TYR A 25 -1.32 -9.51 3.66
CA TYR A 25 -1.09 -8.93 4.99
C TYR A 25 -2.36 -8.67 5.82
N PHE A 26 -3.53 -9.05 5.30
CA PHE A 26 -4.82 -8.74 5.93
C PHE A 26 -5.11 -9.53 7.21
N ARG A 27 -4.46 -10.67 7.45
CA ARG A 27 -4.66 -11.48 8.67
C ARG A 27 -4.48 -10.71 9.98
N VAL A 28 -3.79 -9.58 9.95
CA VAL A 28 -3.47 -8.76 11.12
C VAL A 28 -4.23 -7.43 11.12
N ILE A 29 -5.15 -7.24 10.20
CA ILE A 29 -5.99 -6.05 10.13
C ILE A 29 -7.32 -6.39 10.80
N ASN A 30 -7.61 -5.69 11.89
CA ASN A 30 -8.91 -5.76 12.56
C ASN A 30 -9.75 -4.60 12.08
N LEU A 31 -10.91 -4.89 11.52
CA LEU A 31 -11.89 -3.93 11.04
C LEU A 31 -13.15 -3.99 11.91
N ASN A 32 -13.75 -2.86 12.20
CA ASN A 32 -15.07 -2.76 12.83
C ASN A 32 -16.19 -2.87 11.78
N GLY A 33 -15.87 -2.60 10.52
CA GLY A 33 -16.78 -2.70 9.39
C GLY A 33 -17.38 -1.37 8.93
N ASP A 34 -17.01 -0.25 9.56
CA ASP A 34 -17.50 1.10 9.26
C ASP A 34 -16.39 2.08 8.83
N GLU A 35 -15.18 1.57 8.63
CA GLU A 35 -14.02 2.40 8.31
C GLU A 35 -14.08 3.00 6.91
N GLN A 36 -13.55 4.20 6.77
CA GLN A 36 -13.16 4.81 5.50
C GLN A 36 -11.71 4.46 5.21
N ILE A 37 -11.47 3.64 4.21
CA ILE A 37 -10.16 3.11 3.88
C ILE A 37 -9.70 3.65 2.52
N LEU A 38 -8.45 4.05 2.44
CA LEU A 38 -7.79 4.44 1.20
C LEU A 38 -6.75 3.40 0.82
N ASP A 39 -6.83 2.88 -0.40
CA ASP A 39 -5.84 1.98 -1.00
C ASP A 39 -4.94 2.79 -1.94
N LEU A 40 -3.67 2.98 -1.57
CA LEU A 40 -2.69 3.78 -2.30
C LEU A 40 -1.88 2.93 -3.28
N GLY A 41 -2.03 3.21 -4.57
CA GLY A 41 -1.45 2.40 -5.63
C GLY A 41 -2.17 1.06 -5.73
N SER A 42 -3.50 1.12 -5.82
CA SER A 42 -4.38 -0.05 -5.75
C SER A 42 -4.22 -1.01 -6.93
N GLY A 43 -3.61 -0.55 -8.03
CA GLY A 43 -3.51 -1.34 -9.25
C GLY A 43 -4.89 -1.85 -9.70
N SER A 44 -5.00 -3.15 -9.98
CA SER A 44 -6.27 -3.79 -10.35
C SER A 44 -7.33 -3.82 -9.24
N GLY A 45 -7.02 -3.35 -8.01
CA GLY A 45 -7.96 -3.26 -6.90
C GLY A 45 -8.19 -4.57 -6.16
N LEU A 46 -7.29 -5.54 -6.26
CA LEU A 46 -7.42 -6.82 -5.56
C LEU A 46 -7.53 -6.64 -4.04
N ASP A 47 -6.64 -5.84 -3.44
CA ASP A 47 -6.63 -5.59 -2.01
C ASP A 47 -7.85 -4.77 -1.58
N SER A 48 -8.25 -3.79 -2.38
CA SER A 48 -9.51 -3.04 -2.19
C SER A 48 -10.72 -3.96 -2.20
N TYR A 49 -10.78 -4.92 -3.11
CA TYR A 49 -11.87 -5.91 -3.18
C TYR A 49 -11.92 -6.77 -1.92
N ILE A 50 -10.78 -7.34 -1.52
CA ILE A 50 -10.72 -8.16 -0.30
C ILE A 50 -11.21 -7.37 0.92
N ILE A 51 -10.72 -6.14 1.11
CA ILE A 51 -11.13 -5.31 2.24
C ILE A 51 -12.63 -4.96 2.17
N SER A 52 -13.14 -4.63 0.98
CA SER A 52 -14.55 -4.27 0.83
C SER A 52 -15.50 -5.38 1.30
N THR A 53 -15.11 -6.65 1.16
CA THR A 53 -15.90 -7.80 1.63
C THR A 53 -16.00 -7.89 3.16
N HIS A 54 -15.17 -7.16 3.89
CA HIS A 54 -15.16 -7.12 5.36
C HIS A 54 -15.84 -5.87 5.92
N LEU A 55 -16.29 -4.94 5.07
CA LEU A 55 -16.98 -3.73 5.47
C LEU A 55 -18.48 -3.90 5.36
N VAL A 56 -19.21 -3.44 6.37
CA VAL A 56 -20.70 -3.46 6.43
C VAL A 56 -21.27 -2.09 6.09
N ALA A 57 -20.68 -1.02 6.65
CA ALA A 57 -21.08 0.36 6.46
C ALA A 57 -19.90 1.26 6.04
N GLY A 58 -18.71 0.71 6.02
CA GLY A 58 -17.50 1.39 5.59
C GLY A 58 -17.36 1.46 4.07
N ILE A 59 -16.29 2.09 3.63
CA ILE A 59 -15.98 2.24 2.20
C ILE A 59 -14.48 2.07 1.97
N VAL A 60 -14.12 1.42 0.86
CA VAL A 60 -12.76 1.46 0.31
C VAL A 60 -12.75 2.37 -0.90
N LEU A 61 -11.76 3.25 -0.94
CA LEU A 61 -11.49 4.09 -2.08
C LEU A 61 -10.10 3.73 -2.62
N SER A 62 -10.06 3.30 -3.87
CA SER A 62 -8.84 2.94 -4.59
C SER A 62 -8.24 4.16 -5.26
N LEU A 63 -6.93 4.37 -5.11
CA LEU A 63 -6.22 5.40 -5.85
C LEU A 63 -5.04 4.75 -6.58
N ASP A 64 -4.94 5.04 -7.87
CA ASP A 64 -3.77 4.68 -8.69
C ASP A 64 -3.46 5.80 -9.68
N ILE A 65 -2.20 5.94 -10.05
CA ILE A 65 -1.78 6.93 -11.05
C ILE A 65 -2.11 6.49 -12.48
N THR A 66 -2.30 5.18 -12.68
CA THR A 66 -2.58 4.55 -13.96
C THR A 66 -4.08 4.37 -14.14
N PHE A 67 -4.69 5.19 -14.99
CA PHE A 67 -6.14 5.17 -15.22
C PHE A 67 -6.65 3.81 -15.70
N GLU A 68 -5.89 3.12 -16.55
CA GLU A 68 -6.23 1.82 -17.10
C GLU A 68 -6.40 0.75 -16.03
N MET A 69 -5.63 0.84 -14.94
CA MET A 69 -5.73 -0.09 -13.81
C MET A 69 -7.06 0.05 -13.06
N LEU A 70 -7.65 1.24 -13.06
CA LEU A 70 -8.89 1.55 -12.35
C LEU A 70 -10.16 1.28 -13.17
N SER A 71 -10.04 1.05 -14.48
CA SER A 71 -11.15 1.07 -15.43
C SER A 71 -12.27 0.05 -15.18
N ASN A 72 -11.99 -1.02 -14.44
CA ASN A 72 -12.94 -2.10 -14.18
C ASN A 72 -13.43 -2.17 -12.72
N LEU A 73 -13.00 -1.26 -11.85
CA LEU A 73 -13.31 -1.36 -10.42
C LEU A 73 -14.78 -1.10 -10.09
N ASP A 74 -15.44 -0.26 -10.86
CA ASP A 74 -16.87 0.05 -10.69
C ASP A 74 -17.78 -1.19 -10.79
N ILE A 75 -17.38 -2.19 -11.59
CA ILE A 75 -18.11 -3.47 -11.73
C ILE A 75 -18.18 -4.20 -10.37
N TYR A 76 -17.21 -3.97 -9.50
CA TYR A 76 -17.11 -4.58 -8.18
C TYR A 76 -17.54 -3.65 -7.04
N ASN A 77 -18.22 -2.54 -7.35
CA ASN A 77 -18.63 -1.53 -6.38
C ASN A 77 -17.46 -0.87 -5.61
N ILE A 78 -16.27 -0.87 -6.20
CA ILE A 78 -15.09 -0.22 -5.63
C ILE A 78 -14.99 1.19 -6.22
N LYS A 79 -15.07 2.19 -5.38
CA LYS A 79 -14.84 3.58 -5.81
C LYS A 79 -13.37 3.80 -6.09
N SER A 80 -13.07 4.48 -7.21
CA SER A 80 -11.70 4.73 -7.63
C SER A 80 -11.45 6.19 -8.01
N VAL A 81 -10.21 6.61 -7.84
CA VAL A 81 -9.72 7.93 -8.20
C VAL A 81 -8.36 7.78 -8.89
N CYS A 82 -8.24 8.30 -10.10
CA CYS A 82 -6.94 8.42 -10.74
C CYS A 82 -6.19 9.61 -10.14
N GLY A 83 -5.02 9.36 -9.56
CA GLY A 83 -4.28 10.40 -8.84
C GLY A 83 -2.89 9.95 -8.41
N ASP A 84 -2.08 10.95 -8.05
CA ASP A 84 -0.72 10.76 -7.55
C ASP A 84 -0.73 10.72 -6.02
N MET A 85 -0.10 9.69 -5.43
CA MET A 85 0.01 9.59 -3.96
C MET A 85 0.92 10.68 -3.35
N GLU A 86 1.70 11.37 -4.16
CA GLU A 86 2.48 12.54 -3.74
C GLU A 86 1.64 13.83 -3.68
N LEU A 87 0.40 13.82 -4.19
CA LEU A 87 -0.55 14.94 -4.16
C LEU A 87 -1.98 14.43 -4.10
N LEU A 88 -2.39 13.95 -2.94
CA LEU A 88 -3.68 13.29 -2.74
C LEU A 88 -4.87 14.27 -2.86
N PRO A 89 -5.86 14.01 -3.73
CA PRO A 89 -7.01 14.87 -3.94
C PRO A 89 -8.09 14.70 -2.86
N PHE A 90 -7.66 14.58 -1.60
CA PHE A 90 -8.55 14.34 -0.45
C PHE A 90 -8.35 15.39 0.63
N PHE A 91 -9.38 15.57 1.44
CA PHE A 91 -9.33 16.46 2.60
C PHE A 91 -8.46 15.88 3.71
N ASP A 92 -7.99 16.76 4.59
CA ASP A 92 -7.30 16.36 5.81
C ASP A 92 -8.20 15.49 6.67
N GLN A 93 -7.63 14.48 7.33
CA GLN A 93 -8.32 13.66 8.31
C GLN A 93 -9.59 12.97 7.78
N GLN A 94 -9.54 12.45 6.58
CA GLN A 94 -10.67 11.81 5.92
C GLN A 94 -10.75 10.30 6.18
N PHE A 95 -9.61 9.61 6.29
CA PHE A 95 -9.55 8.15 6.33
C PHE A 95 -9.17 7.60 7.71
N ASP A 96 -9.81 6.49 8.08
CA ASP A 96 -9.50 5.74 9.29
C ASP A 96 -8.26 4.87 9.10
N MET A 97 -8.08 4.35 7.90
CA MET A 97 -6.95 3.50 7.52
C MET A 97 -6.47 3.80 6.11
N ILE A 98 -5.17 3.67 5.92
CA ILE A 98 -4.54 3.59 4.61
C ILE A 98 -3.93 2.21 4.46
N ILE A 99 -4.12 1.60 3.30
CA ILE A 99 -3.43 0.39 2.87
C ILE A 99 -2.59 0.67 1.64
N ALA A 100 -1.53 -0.12 1.45
CA ALA A 100 -0.69 -0.07 0.24
C ALA A 100 0.07 -1.39 0.07
N ASN A 101 0.22 -1.86 -1.15
CA ASN A 101 0.91 -3.10 -1.46
C ASN A 101 1.84 -2.92 -2.67
N ALA A 102 3.15 -2.92 -2.42
CA ALA A 102 4.21 -2.76 -3.42
C ALA A 102 4.11 -1.45 -4.24
N SER A 103 3.60 -0.37 -3.67
CA SER A 103 3.35 0.87 -4.37
C SER A 103 4.26 2.03 -3.94
N PHE A 104 4.66 2.10 -2.68
CA PHE A 104 5.52 3.19 -2.19
C PHE A 104 6.91 3.19 -2.82
N ASN A 105 7.44 2.04 -3.23
CA ASN A 105 8.72 1.98 -3.92
C ASN A 105 8.70 2.54 -5.34
N LEU A 106 7.51 2.72 -5.92
CA LEU A 106 7.33 3.30 -7.26
C LEU A 106 7.26 4.83 -7.22
N THR A 107 7.01 5.44 -6.05
CA THR A 107 6.96 6.92 -5.95
C THR A 107 8.36 7.53 -6.04
N THR A 108 8.44 8.68 -6.67
CA THR A 108 9.69 9.43 -6.83
C THR A 108 10.06 10.18 -5.55
N ASN A 109 9.08 10.57 -4.75
CA ASN A 109 9.27 11.30 -3.49
C ASN A 109 8.49 10.65 -2.33
N LYS A 110 9.11 9.63 -1.72
CA LYS A 110 8.52 8.89 -0.59
C LYS A 110 8.18 9.78 0.61
N GLU A 111 8.99 10.80 0.88
CA GLU A 111 8.72 11.73 2.00
C GLU A 111 7.42 12.49 1.75
N LYS A 112 7.20 12.95 0.54
CA LYS A 112 5.97 13.65 0.15
C LYS A 112 4.76 12.72 0.20
N ALA A 113 4.87 11.51 -0.36
CA ALA A 113 3.81 10.51 -0.31
C ALA A 113 3.43 10.13 1.14
N LEU A 114 4.42 9.94 2.03
CA LEU A 114 4.18 9.66 3.44
C LEU A 114 3.57 10.88 4.18
N SER A 115 3.96 12.09 3.82
CA SER A 115 3.36 13.32 4.38
C SER A 115 1.89 13.46 3.97
N GLU A 116 1.55 13.20 2.71
CA GLU A 116 0.17 13.20 2.22
C GLU A 116 -0.66 12.09 2.87
N ALA A 117 -0.12 10.87 2.96
CA ALA A 117 -0.76 9.77 3.68
C ALA A 117 -1.05 10.16 5.15
N PHE A 118 -0.09 10.80 5.81
CA PHE A 118 -0.29 11.29 7.18
C PHE A 118 -1.34 12.39 7.24
N ARG A 119 -1.36 13.32 6.29
CA ARG A 119 -2.33 14.43 6.24
C ARG A 119 -3.76 13.91 6.17
N VAL A 120 -4.03 12.99 5.24
CA VAL A 120 -5.39 12.50 4.98
C VAL A 120 -5.89 11.49 6.01
N LEU A 121 -5.00 10.88 6.82
CA LEU A 121 -5.40 10.03 7.94
C LEU A 121 -6.06 10.85 9.05
N LYS A 122 -7.14 10.34 9.63
CA LYS A 122 -7.74 10.84 10.87
C LYS A 122 -6.76 10.72 12.03
N ARG A 123 -6.95 11.49 13.07
CA ARG A 123 -6.25 11.29 14.35
C ARG A 123 -6.58 9.91 14.91
N GLY A 124 -5.56 9.16 15.29
CA GLY A 124 -5.69 7.76 15.70
C GLY A 124 -5.77 6.77 14.54
N GLY A 125 -5.88 7.26 13.30
CA GLY A 125 -5.86 6.44 12.08
C GLY A 125 -4.51 5.74 11.88
N GLN A 126 -4.49 4.76 11.03
CA GLN A 126 -3.34 3.89 10.85
C GLN A 126 -3.01 3.66 9.37
N ILE A 127 -1.73 3.45 9.09
CA ILE A 127 -1.26 2.97 7.80
C ILE A 127 -0.80 1.51 7.92
N ARG A 128 -1.16 0.70 6.96
CA ARG A 128 -0.79 -0.72 6.84
C ARG A 128 -0.28 -0.97 5.44
N MET A 129 0.97 -1.37 5.33
CA MET A 129 1.61 -1.61 4.03
C MET A 129 2.25 -2.99 3.97
N ARG A 130 2.34 -3.51 2.76
CA ARG A 130 3.24 -4.58 2.38
C ARG A 130 4.13 -4.02 1.28
N ASP A 131 5.43 -3.95 1.52
CA ASP A 131 6.35 -3.41 0.52
C ASP A 131 7.72 -4.09 0.59
N LEU A 132 8.60 -3.76 -0.34
CA LEU A 132 9.92 -4.34 -0.46
C LEU A 132 10.96 -3.41 0.18
N ILE A 133 11.84 -4.00 0.98
CA ILE A 133 13.03 -3.32 1.52
C ILE A 133 14.28 -4.02 1.04
N LYS A 134 15.35 -3.26 0.85
CA LYS A 134 16.65 -3.84 0.50
C LYS A 134 17.33 -4.44 1.73
N VAL A 135 18.04 -5.54 1.48
CA VAL A 135 18.90 -6.23 2.46
C VAL A 135 20.31 -6.20 1.93
N GLY A 136 21.13 -5.31 2.47
CA GLY A 136 22.48 -5.10 1.96
C GLY A 136 22.52 -4.27 0.66
N GLU A 137 23.61 -4.40 -0.08
CA GLU A 137 23.80 -3.69 -1.35
C GLU A 137 23.14 -4.45 -2.50
N LEU A 138 22.44 -3.72 -3.35
CA LEU A 138 21.90 -4.29 -4.59
C LEU A 138 23.03 -4.50 -5.60
N PRO A 139 22.97 -5.56 -6.42
CA PRO A 139 23.91 -5.74 -7.52
C PRO A 139 23.96 -4.51 -8.42
N GLN A 140 25.16 -4.20 -8.92
CA GLN A 140 25.36 -3.00 -9.74
C GLN A 140 24.51 -3.04 -11.02
N GLU A 141 24.26 -4.22 -11.56
CA GLU A 141 23.38 -4.46 -12.71
C GLU A 141 21.95 -4.00 -12.46
N VAL A 142 21.44 -4.18 -11.23
CA VAL A 142 20.11 -3.71 -10.82
C VAL A 142 20.08 -2.19 -10.66
N LEU A 143 21.15 -1.61 -10.14
CA LEU A 143 21.23 -0.16 -9.90
C LEU A 143 21.29 0.67 -11.18
N ILE A 144 21.87 0.11 -12.26
CA ILE A 144 22.02 0.79 -13.55
C ILE A 144 20.88 0.47 -14.55
N ASP A 145 20.02 -0.51 -14.25
CA ASP A 145 18.91 -0.87 -15.12
C ASP A 145 17.74 0.11 -14.95
N PRO A 146 17.39 0.88 -16.00
CA PRO A 146 16.24 1.80 -15.94
C PRO A 146 14.91 1.10 -15.64
N LEU A 147 14.80 -0.21 -15.93
CA LEU A 147 13.59 -0.99 -15.67
C LEU A 147 13.47 -1.42 -14.20
N SER A 148 14.53 -1.28 -13.41
CA SER A 148 14.53 -1.68 -12.00
C SER A 148 13.44 -0.96 -11.18
N PHE A 149 13.11 0.29 -11.50
CA PHE A 149 11.99 1.03 -10.90
C PHE A 149 10.63 0.41 -11.22
N ASN A 150 10.44 -0.10 -12.43
CA ASN A 150 9.17 -0.75 -12.82
C ASN A 150 8.90 -2.04 -12.04
N THR A 151 9.93 -2.61 -11.43
CA THR A 151 9.86 -3.81 -10.60
C THR A 151 9.93 -3.52 -9.10
N SER A 152 9.86 -2.26 -8.69
CA SER A 152 10.07 -1.77 -7.32
C SER A 152 11.46 -2.01 -6.74
N LEU A 153 12.40 -2.59 -7.51
CA LEU A 153 13.77 -2.87 -7.05
C LEU A 153 14.57 -1.57 -6.87
N GLY A 154 14.53 -0.69 -7.87
CA GLY A 154 15.31 0.55 -7.87
C GLY A 154 14.85 1.57 -6.82
N GLY A 155 13.59 1.48 -6.40
CA GLY A 155 13.02 2.35 -5.37
C GLY A 155 13.11 1.78 -3.95
N ALA A 156 13.54 0.52 -3.77
CA ALA A 156 13.61 -0.08 -2.45
C ALA A 156 14.69 0.58 -1.58
N GLU A 157 14.33 0.89 -0.34
CA GLU A 157 15.21 1.45 0.67
C GLU A 157 15.46 0.45 1.80
N ASP A 158 16.47 0.68 2.61
CA ASP A 158 16.67 -0.10 3.84
C ASP A 158 15.62 0.25 4.91
N GLU A 159 15.48 -0.65 5.88
CA GLU A 159 14.47 -0.53 6.94
C GLU A 159 14.62 0.76 7.75
N GLU A 160 15.85 1.18 8.06
CA GLU A 160 16.09 2.38 8.86
C GLU A 160 15.71 3.65 8.09
N SER A 161 16.02 3.73 6.80
CA SER A 161 15.61 4.84 5.93
C SER A 161 14.08 4.98 5.88
N VAL A 162 13.36 3.86 5.72
CA VAL A 162 11.89 3.86 5.75
C VAL A 162 11.37 4.36 7.11
N ARG A 163 11.95 3.86 8.20
CA ARG A 163 11.57 4.24 9.57
C ARG A 163 11.79 5.73 9.84
N ILE A 164 12.91 6.27 9.39
CA ILE A 164 13.24 7.70 9.53
C ILE A 164 12.23 8.56 8.77
N LYS A 165 11.92 8.23 7.51
CA LYS A 165 10.95 8.97 6.70
C LYS A 165 9.54 8.93 7.30
N MET A 166 9.11 7.78 7.81
CA MET A 166 7.82 7.67 8.50
C MET A 166 7.77 8.54 9.76
N LYS A 167 8.84 8.54 10.59
CA LYS A 167 8.93 9.43 11.76
C LYS A 167 8.88 10.90 11.34
N LYS A 168 9.61 11.27 10.30
CA LYS A 168 9.63 12.65 9.77
C LYS A 168 8.26 13.10 9.29
N ALA A 169 7.47 12.21 8.70
CA ALA A 169 6.09 12.48 8.31
C ALA A 169 5.12 12.60 9.51
N GLY A 170 5.54 12.24 10.73
CA GLY A 170 4.75 12.34 11.96
C GLY A 170 4.18 11.02 12.48
N PHE A 171 4.44 9.90 11.82
CA PHE A 171 3.96 8.59 12.27
C PHE A 171 4.63 8.13 13.56
N SER A 172 3.86 7.45 14.38
CA SER A 172 4.27 6.82 15.65
C SER A 172 3.97 5.31 15.65
N ALA A 173 4.46 4.58 16.66
CA ALA A 173 4.27 3.13 16.80
C ALA A 173 4.62 2.36 15.51
N ILE A 174 5.71 2.75 14.85
CA ILE A 174 6.16 2.17 13.59
C ILE A 174 6.71 0.78 13.85
N THR A 175 6.12 -0.21 13.19
CA THR A 175 6.58 -1.61 13.19
C THR A 175 6.89 -2.05 11.76
N ILE A 176 8.04 -2.70 11.59
CA ILE A 176 8.44 -3.37 10.36
C ILE A 176 8.71 -4.83 10.74
N SER A 177 8.04 -5.77 10.09
CA SER A 177 7.98 -7.17 10.52
C SER A 177 7.64 -8.10 9.37
N ASP A 178 7.61 -9.42 9.64
CA ASP A 178 7.25 -10.47 8.67
C ASP A 178 8.10 -10.39 7.40
N HIS A 179 9.42 -10.37 7.62
CA HIS A 179 10.40 -10.34 6.54
C HIS A 179 10.35 -11.66 5.76
N LYS A 180 10.04 -11.59 4.49
CA LYS A 180 10.02 -12.73 3.58
C LYS A 180 10.97 -12.47 2.43
N PRO A 181 11.90 -13.39 2.14
CA PRO A 181 12.81 -13.24 1.01
C PRO A 181 12.04 -13.02 -0.31
N PHE A 182 12.48 -12.03 -1.09
CA PHE A 182 11.92 -11.69 -2.38
C PHE A 182 13.06 -11.23 -3.31
N SER A 183 13.69 -12.17 -4.02
CA SER A 183 14.89 -11.91 -4.82
C SER A 183 16.00 -11.27 -3.94
N TYR A 184 16.52 -10.12 -4.33
CA TYR A 184 17.53 -9.35 -3.59
C TYR A 184 16.96 -8.49 -2.45
N LEU A 185 15.68 -8.59 -2.20
CA LEU A 185 14.94 -7.78 -1.24
C LEU A 185 14.24 -8.66 -0.20
N ASN A 186 13.64 -8.03 0.78
CA ASN A 186 12.62 -8.65 1.61
C ASN A 186 11.28 -7.95 1.42
N SER A 187 10.23 -8.74 1.23
CA SER A 187 8.87 -8.26 1.41
C SER A 187 8.58 -8.18 2.91
N VAL A 188 8.13 -7.01 3.39
CA VAL A 188 7.88 -6.74 4.81
C VAL A 188 6.51 -6.15 5.04
N ARG A 189 5.97 -6.38 6.23
CA ARG A 189 4.80 -5.64 6.72
C ARG A 189 5.27 -4.39 7.44
N ILE A 190 4.68 -3.26 7.09
CA ILE A 190 4.90 -1.98 7.73
C ILE A 190 3.59 -1.49 8.32
N ALA A 191 3.60 -1.10 9.57
CA ALA A 191 2.44 -0.52 10.21
C ALA A 191 2.83 0.66 11.08
N ALA A 192 2.00 1.69 11.08
CA ALA A 192 2.20 2.87 11.92
C ALA A 192 0.87 3.55 12.22
N LYS A 193 0.90 4.51 13.15
CA LYS A 193 -0.28 5.26 13.59
C LYS A 193 -0.03 6.77 13.52
N LYS A 194 -1.09 7.52 13.20
CA LYS A 194 -1.17 8.95 13.48
C LYS A 194 -1.62 9.13 14.92
N SER A 195 -0.91 9.94 15.70
CA SER A 195 -1.28 10.20 17.11
C SER A 195 -2.72 10.69 17.23
N LYS A 196 -3.34 10.39 18.37
CA LYS A 196 -4.67 10.92 18.73
C LYS A 196 -4.61 12.39 19.21
N TYR A 197 -3.41 12.83 19.68
CA TYR A 197 -3.18 14.13 20.30
C TYR A 197 -2.13 14.92 19.54
#